data_031f47c94096d8d725a8ddc6d8d42a8d
#
_entry.id   031f47c94096d8d725a8ddc6d8d42a8d
#
_cell.length_a   1.000
_cell.length_b   1.000
_cell.length_c   1.000
_cell.angle_alpha   90.00
_cell.angle_beta   90.00
_cell.angle_gamma   90.00
#
_symmetry.space_group_name_H-M   'P 1'
#
loop_
_entity.id
_entity.type
_entity.pdbx_description
1 polymer ?
#
loop_
_entity_poly.entity_id
_entity_poly.type
_entity_poly.pdbx_seq_one_letter_code
_entity_poly.pdbx_strand_id
1 'polypeptide(L)'
;KYTLPRAYFYATYSHGYVNRFDGEQEYPTVFDRRHNSNLLATIDVNEAGTWQFSARWNLGSGFPFTQTQGFYNFINLLGGVDTDVVTANPDDVGIIYSEERNGGRLPFYHRLDLSVKKKLEISNLFGLEITAAVTNAYNRDNIFFFDRVEYERQDQLPIIPSISVKGIF
;
A
#
# COMPACT_ATOMS: atom_id res chain seq x y z
N LYS A 1 -3.50 22.91 -5.30
CA LYS A 1 -4.18 22.67 -6.58
C LYS A 1 -3.80 23.80 -7.53
N TYR A 2 -3.29 23.46 -8.70
CA TYR A 2 -2.88 24.40 -9.73
C TYR A 2 -3.37 23.91 -11.09
N THR A 3 -4.06 24.76 -11.83
CA THR A 3 -4.69 24.42 -13.12
C THR A 3 -4.19 25.39 -14.17
N LEU A 4 -3.67 24.84 -15.24
CA LEU A 4 -3.28 25.53 -16.49
C LEU A 4 -4.20 25.07 -17.63
N PRO A 5 -4.23 25.77 -18.78
CA PRO A 5 -5.07 25.35 -19.91
C PRO A 5 -4.86 23.89 -20.37
N ARG A 6 -3.64 23.36 -20.22
CA ARG A 6 -3.26 22.01 -20.67
C ARG A 6 -2.60 21.16 -19.58
N ALA A 7 -2.58 21.62 -18.33
CA ALA A 7 -1.97 20.87 -17.24
C ALA A 7 -2.74 21.09 -15.93
N TYR A 8 -2.87 20.01 -15.19
CA TYR A 8 -3.46 20.00 -13.87
C TYR A 8 -2.49 19.37 -12.88
N PHE A 9 -2.22 20.09 -11.80
CA PHE A 9 -1.39 19.61 -10.68
C PHE A 9 -2.18 19.67 -9.40
N TYR A 10 -2.09 18.60 -8.64
CA TYR A 10 -2.70 18.50 -7.34
C TYR A 10 -1.71 17.88 -6.36
N ALA A 11 -1.54 18.53 -5.23
CA ALA A 11 -0.70 18.04 -4.14
C ALA A 11 -1.47 18.14 -2.83
N THR A 12 -1.40 17.09 -2.03
CA THR A 12 -1.85 17.08 -0.64
C THR A 12 -0.76 16.56 0.25
N TYR A 13 -0.70 17.08 1.44
CA TYR A 13 0.11 16.57 2.52
C TYR A 13 -0.69 16.66 3.81
N SER A 14 -0.66 15.59 4.59
CA SER A 14 -1.20 15.56 5.93
C SER A 14 -0.18 15.00 6.91
N HIS A 15 -0.19 15.56 8.10
CA HIS A 15 0.59 15.10 9.23
C HIS A 15 -0.33 14.98 10.44
N GLY A 16 -0.28 13.86 11.14
CA GLY A 16 -1.11 13.62 12.31
C GLY A 16 -0.61 12.45 13.14
N TYR A 17 -1.15 12.37 14.34
CA TYR A 17 -0.90 11.29 15.29
C TYR A 17 -2.24 10.72 15.71
N VAL A 18 -2.34 9.40 15.77
CA VAL A 18 -3.54 8.71 16.23
C VAL A 18 -3.11 7.74 17.33
N ASN A 19 -3.21 8.19 18.58
CA ASN A 19 -2.88 7.40 19.74
C ASN A 19 -4.13 6.87 20.43
N ARG A 20 -3.95 5.81 21.18
CA ARG A 20 -4.95 5.18 22.04
C ARG A 20 -4.35 4.97 23.41
N PHE A 21 -5.18 5.17 24.45
CA PHE A 21 -4.87 4.82 25.83
C PHE A 21 -5.76 3.64 26.26
N ASP A 22 -5.16 2.59 26.80
CA ASP A 22 -5.89 1.37 27.23
C ASP A 22 -6.12 1.27 28.74
N GLY A 23 -5.70 2.29 29.49
CA GLY A 23 -5.74 2.34 30.95
C GLY A 23 -4.37 2.21 31.61
N GLU A 24 -3.38 1.70 30.90
CA GLU A 24 -2.01 1.49 31.38
C GLU A 24 -0.97 2.26 30.55
N GLN A 25 -1.07 2.18 29.22
CA GLN A 25 -0.12 2.84 28.34
C GLN A 25 -0.82 3.61 27.21
N GLU A 26 -0.16 4.66 26.73
CA GLU A 26 -0.51 5.35 25.50
C GLU A 26 0.34 4.83 24.35
N TYR A 27 -0.29 4.42 23.25
CA TYR A 27 0.39 3.85 22.09
C TYR A 27 -0.26 4.25 20.77
N PRO A 28 0.50 4.31 19.66
CA PRO A 28 -0.04 4.58 18.33
C PRO A 28 -1.03 3.47 17.91
N THR A 29 -2.14 3.84 17.31
CA THR A 29 -3.03 2.84 16.69
C THR A 29 -2.38 2.21 15.47
N VAL A 30 -2.82 1.00 15.07
CA VAL A 30 -2.32 0.32 13.86
C VAL A 30 -2.55 1.13 12.57
N PHE A 31 -3.40 2.16 12.61
CA PHE A 31 -3.70 3.05 11.49
C PHE A 31 -2.95 4.39 11.56
N ASP A 32 -2.07 4.58 12.55
CA ASP A 32 -1.31 5.82 12.73
C ASP A 32 -0.29 6.00 11.59
N ARG A 33 -0.73 6.69 10.53
CA ARG A 33 0.11 7.10 9.41
C ARG A 33 0.48 8.57 9.57
N ARG A 34 1.63 8.85 10.18
CA ARG A 34 2.05 10.20 10.56
C ARG A 34 2.17 11.15 9.38
N HIS A 35 2.77 10.69 8.29
CA HIS A 35 2.95 11.47 7.07
C HIS A 35 2.19 10.81 5.93
N ASN A 36 1.39 11.58 5.21
CA ASN A 36 0.72 11.13 4.00
C ASN A 36 0.76 12.23 2.95
N SER A 37 1.31 11.92 1.78
CA SER A 37 1.42 12.85 0.65
C SER A 37 0.89 12.21 -0.62
N ASN A 38 0.11 12.98 -1.38
CA ASN A 38 -0.37 12.55 -2.69
C ASN A 38 -0.07 13.66 -3.69
N LEU A 39 0.60 13.29 -4.78
CA LEU A 39 0.86 14.15 -5.92
C LEU A 39 0.17 13.59 -7.14
N LEU A 40 -0.53 14.44 -7.87
CA LEU A 40 -1.15 14.11 -9.15
C LEU A 40 -0.77 15.18 -10.16
N ALA A 41 -0.30 14.74 -11.32
CA ALA A 41 -0.07 15.57 -12.48
C ALA A 41 -0.82 14.98 -13.67
N THR A 42 -1.52 15.82 -14.42
CA THR A 42 -2.18 15.46 -15.69
C THR A 42 -1.85 16.52 -16.70
N ILE A 43 -1.39 16.12 -17.89
CA ILE A 43 -0.94 17.03 -18.94
C ILE A 43 -1.55 16.58 -20.26
N ASP A 44 -2.22 17.49 -20.95
CA ASP A 44 -2.63 17.33 -22.36
C ASP A 44 -1.43 17.69 -23.23
N VAL A 45 -0.87 16.67 -23.92
CA VAL A 45 0.38 16.79 -24.66
C VAL A 45 0.21 17.63 -25.93
N ASN A 46 -0.96 17.57 -26.57
CA ASN A 46 -1.28 18.31 -27.77
C ASN A 46 -2.44 19.28 -27.54
N GLU A 47 -2.56 20.31 -28.42
CA GLU A 47 -3.60 21.33 -28.35
C GLU A 47 -5.02 20.76 -28.50
N ALA A 48 -5.18 19.73 -29.32
CA ALA A 48 -6.46 19.04 -29.48
C ALA A 48 -6.89 18.18 -28.27
N GLY A 49 -6.06 18.04 -27.22
CA GLY A 49 -6.38 17.25 -26.03
C GLY A 49 -6.59 15.77 -26.32
N THR A 50 -6.08 15.27 -27.47
CA THR A 50 -6.24 13.86 -27.85
C THR A 50 -5.24 12.94 -27.17
N TRP A 51 -4.13 13.47 -26.68
CA TRP A 51 -3.15 12.76 -25.89
C TRP A 51 -3.07 13.38 -24.49
N GLN A 52 -3.28 12.55 -23.49
CA GLN A 52 -3.16 12.94 -22.08
C GLN A 52 -2.20 12.00 -21.36
N PHE A 53 -1.25 12.57 -20.66
CA PHE A 53 -0.34 11.88 -19.76
C PHE A 53 -0.74 12.18 -18.30
N SER A 54 -0.77 11.16 -17.45
CA SER A 54 -1.03 11.34 -16.02
C SER A 54 -0.01 10.58 -15.19
N ALA A 55 0.41 11.19 -14.10
CA ALA A 55 1.27 10.61 -13.10
C ALA A 55 0.67 10.83 -11.70
N ARG A 56 0.62 9.76 -10.91
CA ARG A 56 0.21 9.82 -9.50
C ARG A 56 1.32 9.25 -8.64
N TRP A 57 1.76 10.02 -7.67
CA TRP A 57 2.70 9.54 -6.67
C TRP A 57 2.09 9.64 -5.27
N ASN A 58 2.17 8.54 -4.53
CA ASN A 58 1.69 8.43 -3.18
C ASN A 58 2.86 8.13 -2.25
N LEU A 59 2.91 8.81 -1.12
CA LEU A 59 3.86 8.56 -0.03
C LEU A 59 3.09 8.42 1.28
N GLY A 60 3.45 7.44 2.08
CA GLY A 60 2.94 7.31 3.45
C GLY A 60 4.01 6.81 4.40
N SER A 61 4.07 7.34 5.62
CA SER A 61 4.89 6.73 6.66
C SER A 61 4.41 5.31 6.96
N GLY A 62 5.33 4.46 7.40
CA GLY A 62 5.01 3.09 7.77
C GLY A 62 3.97 3.00 8.89
N PHE A 63 3.13 1.98 8.84
CA PHE A 63 2.21 1.67 9.92
C PHE A 63 2.95 1.13 11.13
N PRO A 64 2.47 1.44 12.35
CA PRO A 64 3.02 0.87 13.56
C PRO A 64 2.66 -0.61 13.70
N PHE A 65 3.52 -1.34 14.39
CA PHE A 65 3.28 -2.72 14.77
C PHE A 65 3.96 -3.05 16.10
N THR A 66 3.42 -4.01 16.84
CA THR A 66 4.05 -4.50 18.05
C THR A 66 5.16 -5.48 17.68
N GLN A 67 6.36 -5.27 18.19
CA GLN A 67 7.50 -6.14 17.93
C GLN A 67 7.34 -7.49 18.63
N THR A 68 7.84 -8.54 17.98
CA THR A 68 7.92 -9.89 18.56
C THR A 68 9.20 -10.00 19.35
N GLN A 69 9.11 -10.45 20.61
CA GLN A 69 10.27 -10.72 21.46
C GLN A 69 10.70 -12.18 21.42
N GLY A 70 9.77 -13.08 21.17
CA GLY A 70 10.03 -14.51 21.13
C GLY A 70 8.81 -15.34 20.81
N PHE A 71 9.00 -16.64 20.86
CA PHE A 71 7.96 -17.63 20.66
C PHE A 71 7.98 -18.64 21.80
N TYR A 72 6.82 -19.25 22.05
CA TYR A 72 6.70 -20.36 22.97
C TYR A 72 5.79 -21.44 22.39
N ASN A 73 6.04 -22.68 22.71
CA ASN A 73 5.18 -23.80 22.38
C ASN A 73 4.26 -24.12 23.54
N PHE A 74 2.98 -24.35 23.23
CA PHE A 74 2.04 -24.82 24.24
C PHE A 74 2.24 -26.32 24.42
N ILE A 75 2.87 -26.73 25.53
CA ILE A 75 3.08 -28.14 25.85
C ILE A 75 1.81 -28.66 26.53
N ASN A 76 1.03 -29.48 25.82
CA ASN A 76 -0.13 -30.14 26.42
C ASN A 76 0.32 -31.41 27.15
N LEU A 77 0.32 -31.39 28.47
CA LEU A 77 0.74 -32.50 29.30
C LEU A 77 -0.38 -33.51 29.64
N LEU A 78 -1.62 -33.27 29.15
CA LEU A 78 -2.77 -34.14 29.46
C LEU A 78 -2.67 -35.56 28.87
N GLY A 79 -1.83 -35.79 27.87
CA GLY A 79 -1.60 -37.06 27.19
C GLY A 79 -0.18 -37.63 27.37
N GLY A 80 0.67 -37.04 28.21
CA GLY A 80 2.09 -37.36 28.31
C GLY A 80 2.97 -36.35 27.59
N VAL A 81 4.29 -36.52 27.63
CA VAL A 81 5.26 -35.69 26.92
C VAL A 81 5.29 -36.13 25.46
N ASP A 82 4.65 -35.39 24.59
CA ASP A 82 4.78 -35.57 23.14
C ASP A 82 6.05 -34.86 22.66
N THR A 83 6.99 -35.58 22.11
CA THR A 83 8.26 -35.04 21.63
C THR A 83 8.15 -34.41 20.25
N ASP A 84 7.02 -34.59 19.56
CA ASP A 84 6.79 -34.10 18.21
C ASP A 84 5.96 -32.79 18.14
N VAL A 85 5.77 -32.12 19.29
CA VAL A 85 4.94 -30.90 19.42
C VAL A 85 5.30 -29.82 18.36
N VAL A 86 6.59 -29.65 18.06
CA VAL A 86 7.07 -28.63 17.13
C VAL A 86 6.76 -29.00 15.66
N THR A 87 6.72 -30.29 15.34
CA THR A 87 6.50 -30.79 13.98
C THR A 87 5.06 -31.20 13.70
N ALA A 88 4.34 -31.64 14.75
CA ALA A 88 2.96 -32.13 14.64
C ALA A 88 1.91 -31.01 14.66
N ASN A 89 2.17 -29.91 15.36
CA ASN A 89 1.25 -28.78 15.48
C ASN A 89 2.00 -27.44 15.31
N PRO A 90 2.41 -27.07 14.08
CA PRO A 90 3.07 -25.79 13.83
C PRO A 90 2.17 -24.57 14.15
N ASP A 91 0.85 -24.76 14.22
CA ASP A 91 -0.12 -23.72 14.55
C ASP A 91 -0.23 -23.40 16.05
N ASP A 92 0.37 -24.24 16.92
CA ASP A 92 0.34 -24.05 18.37
C ASP A 92 1.48 -23.16 18.90
N VAL A 93 2.15 -22.44 18.03
CA VAL A 93 3.22 -21.51 18.41
C VAL A 93 2.63 -20.20 18.92
N GLY A 94 2.79 -19.94 20.22
CA GLY A 94 2.45 -18.67 20.83
C GLY A 94 3.50 -17.60 20.57
N ILE A 95 3.07 -16.35 20.41
CA ILE A 95 3.97 -15.21 20.18
C ILE A 95 4.07 -14.38 21.45
N ILE A 96 5.29 -14.10 21.89
CA ILE A 96 5.58 -13.16 22.97
C ILE A 96 5.81 -11.79 22.34
N TYR A 97 4.95 -10.83 22.64
CA TYR A 97 5.05 -9.48 22.14
C TYR A 97 5.88 -8.59 23.07
N SER A 98 6.46 -7.55 22.51
CA SER A 98 7.05 -6.45 23.28
C SER A 98 6.01 -5.79 24.18
N GLU A 99 6.43 -5.33 25.35
CA GLU A 99 5.60 -4.55 26.27
C GLU A 99 5.14 -3.22 25.62
N GLU A 100 5.98 -2.65 24.76
CA GLU A 100 5.63 -1.43 24.01
C GLU A 100 4.72 -1.77 22.83
N ARG A 101 3.42 -1.52 22.98
CA ARG A 101 2.44 -1.74 21.93
C ARG A 101 2.68 -0.79 20.74
N ASN A 102 2.74 -1.37 19.54
CA ASN A 102 2.92 -0.64 18.30
C ASN A 102 4.14 0.31 18.28
N GLY A 103 5.21 -0.04 19.07
CA GLY A 103 6.46 0.73 19.15
C GLY A 103 7.31 0.61 17.88
N GLY A 104 7.18 -0.47 17.11
CA GLY A 104 7.84 -0.64 15.82
C GLY A 104 7.09 0.08 14.70
N ARG A 105 7.80 0.43 13.61
CA ARG A 105 7.20 0.99 12.39
C ARG A 105 7.73 0.31 11.15
N LEU A 106 6.82 0.00 10.23
CA LEU A 106 7.15 -0.46 8.89
C LEU A 106 7.88 0.65 8.10
N PRO A 107 8.65 0.31 7.07
CA PRO A 107 9.23 1.28 6.16
C PRO A 107 8.18 2.18 5.49
N PHE A 108 8.63 3.33 4.98
CA PHE A 108 7.77 4.20 4.19
C PHE A 108 7.21 3.48 2.97
N TYR A 109 5.91 3.60 2.79
CA TYR A 109 5.21 3.25 1.58
C TYR A 109 5.35 4.36 0.55
N HIS A 110 5.71 4.06 -0.69
CA HIS A 110 5.49 4.97 -1.80
C HIS A 110 5.32 4.23 -3.12
N ARG A 111 4.53 4.83 -4.02
CA ARG A 111 4.18 4.24 -5.30
C ARG A 111 3.99 5.32 -6.35
N LEU A 112 4.48 5.05 -7.56
CA LEU A 112 4.25 5.85 -8.74
C LEU A 112 3.38 5.07 -9.71
N ASP A 113 2.26 5.65 -10.10
CA ASP A 113 1.37 5.14 -11.14
C ASP A 113 1.42 6.11 -12.33
N LEU A 114 1.57 5.58 -13.53
CA LEU A 114 1.64 6.35 -14.78
C LEU A 114 0.53 5.89 -15.73
N SER A 115 -0.01 6.82 -16.51
CA SER A 115 -0.95 6.46 -17.57
C SER A 115 -0.85 7.40 -18.75
N VAL A 116 -1.12 6.83 -19.92
CA VAL A 116 -1.24 7.56 -21.20
C VAL A 116 -2.60 7.24 -21.78
N LYS A 117 -3.34 8.28 -22.13
CA LYS A 117 -4.66 8.20 -22.72
C LYS A 117 -4.62 8.79 -24.13
N LYS A 118 -5.22 8.07 -25.09
CA LYS A 118 -5.44 8.52 -26.46
C LYS A 118 -6.93 8.57 -26.74
N LYS A 119 -7.42 9.72 -27.22
CA LYS A 119 -8.77 9.85 -27.78
C LYS A 119 -8.69 9.79 -29.29
N LEU A 120 -9.56 9.01 -29.90
CA LEU A 120 -9.70 8.84 -31.34
C LEU A 120 -11.14 9.16 -31.72
N GLU A 121 -11.33 10.11 -32.60
CA GLU A 121 -12.62 10.41 -33.23
C GLU A 121 -12.71 9.56 -34.49
N ILE A 122 -13.61 8.59 -34.54
CA ILE A 122 -13.79 7.67 -35.67
C ILE A 122 -14.87 8.23 -36.61
N SER A 123 -15.91 8.82 -36.01
CA SER A 123 -16.96 9.50 -36.75
C SER A 123 -17.57 10.61 -35.88
N ASN A 124 -18.45 11.42 -36.45
CA ASN A 124 -19.17 12.48 -35.71
C ASN A 124 -20.06 11.94 -34.57
N LEU A 125 -20.35 10.62 -34.57
CA LEU A 125 -21.23 9.97 -33.61
C LEU A 125 -20.50 8.94 -32.74
N PHE A 126 -19.23 8.62 -33.03
CA PHE A 126 -18.50 7.58 -32.35
C PHE A 126 -17.02 7.91 -32.17
N GLY A 127 -16.57 7.81 -30.94
CA GLY A 127 -15.17 7.97 -30.54
C GLY A 127 -14.68 6.81 -29.72
N LEU A 128 -13.37 6.63 -29.65
CA LEU A 128 -12.68 5.69 -28.77
C LEU A 128 -11.70 6.43 -27.85
N GLU A 129 -11.69 6.00 -26.59
CA GLU A 129 -10.67 6.40 -25.63
C GLU A 129 -9.88 5.16 -25.22
N ILE A 130 -8.59 5.14 -25.52
CA ILE A 130 -7.68 4.06 -25.19
C ILE A 130 -6.77 4.58 -24.07
N THR A 131 -6.68 3.85 -22.96
CA THR A 131 -5.79 4.19 -21.85
C THR A 131 -4.86 3.02 -21.58
N ALA A 132 -3.55 3.26 -21.68
CA ALA A 132 -2.52 2.37 -21.20
C ALA A 132 -2.00 2.92 -19.85
N ALA A 133 -1.91 2.07 -18.84
CA ALA A 133 -1.45 2.46 -17.52
C ALA A 133 -0.51 1.43 -16.91
N VAL A 134 0.31 1.89 -16.00
CA VAL A 134 1.18 1.05 -15.18
C VAL A 134 1.06 1.49 -13.72
N THR A 135 0.71 0.54 -12.87
CA THR A 135 0.71 0.71 -11.41
C THR A 135 2.07 0.28 -10.87
N ASN A 136 2.58 1.00 -9.88
CA ASN A 136 3.90 0.77 -9.28
C ASN A 136 5.03 0.77 -10.34
N ALA A 137 5.13 1.87 -11.09
CA ALA A 137 6.00 1.98 -12.28
C ALA A 137 7.49 1.71 -12.03
N TYR A 138 7.99 1.89 -10.81
CA TYR A 138 9.36 1.56 -10.44
C TYR A 138 9.48 0.26 -9.64
N ASN A 139 8.41 -0.56 -9.63
CA ASN A 139 8.38 -1.90 -9.03
C ASN A 139 8.92 -1.95 -7.59
N ARG A 140 8.50 -1.00 -6.75
CA ARG A 140 8.91 -0.99 -5.35
C ARG A 140 8.17 -2.08 -4.56
N ASP A 141 8.91 -2.85 -3.80
CA ASP A 141 8.37 -3.79 -2.83
C ASP A 141 7.89 -3.01 -1.60
N ASN A 142 6.59 -2.75 -1.55
CA ASN A 142 5.93 -2.10 -0.41
C ASN A 142 5.39 -3.17 0.53
N ILE A 143 5.83 -3.17 1.76
CA ILE A 143 5.38 -4.15 2.75
C ILE A 143 3.88 -3.99 3.00
N PHE A 144 3.15 -5.10 2.93
CA PHE A 144 1.76 -5.18 3.34
C PHE A 144 1.68 -5.65 4.79
N PHE A 145 2.27 -6.78 5.10
CA PHE A 145 2.42 -7.28 6.48
C PHE A 145 3.63 -8.22 6.57
N PHE A 146 3.99 -8.55 7.79
CA PHE A 146 5.04 -9.50 8.10
C PHE A 146 4.40 -10.74 8.72
N ASP A 147 4.62 -11.92 8.10
CA ASP A 147 4.35 -13.17 8.78
C ASP A 147 5.41 -13.35 9.87
N ARG A 148 4.96 -13.43 11.12
CA ARG A 148 5.85 -13.42 12.28
C ARG A 148 6.36 -14.81 12.65
N VAL A 149 5.62 -15.84 12.25
CA VAL A 149 5.96 -17.24 12.52
C VAL A 149 6.94 -17.75 11.48
N GLU A 150 6.65 -17.48 10.22
CA GLU A 150 7.48 -17.93 9.10
C GLU A 150 8.62 -16.96 8.77
N TYR A 151 8.65 -15.78 9.40
CA TYR A 151 9.57 -14.66 9.08
C TYR A 151 9.51 -14.21 7.64
N GLU A 152 8.36 -14.40 7.00
CA GLU A 152 8.15 -14.02 5.63
C GLU A 152 7.54 -12.62 5.51
N ARG A 153 8.06 -11.87 4.56
CA ARG A 153 7.56 -10.56 4.19
C ARG A 153 6.54 -10.72 3.06
N GLN A 154 5.33 -10.21 3.28
CA GLN A 154 4.30 -10.13 2.27
C GLN A 154 4.24 -8.72 1.71
N ASP A 155 4.53 -8.59 0.41
CA ASP A 155 4.54 -7.31 -0.27
C ASP A 155 3.21 -7.04 -0.98
N GLN A 156 2.93 -5.75 -1.19
CA GLN A 156 1.81 -5.29 -1.98
C GLN A 156 2.06 -5.54 -3.48
N LEU A 157 1.13 -5.09 -4.31
CA LEU A 157 1.17 -5.28 -5.76
C LEU A 157 2.51 -4.86 -6.40
N PRO A 158 3.14 -5.74 -7.20
CA PRO A 158 4.31 -5.42 -8.00
C PRO A 158 3.94 -4.44 -9.14
N ILE A 159 4.82 -4.25 -10.10
CA ILE A 159 4.49 -3.53 -11.33
C ILE A 159 3.37 -4.24 -12.09
N ILE A 160 2.28 -3.54 -12.37
CA ILE A 160 1.12 -4.08 -13.09
C ILE A 160 0.77 -3.17 -14.26
N PRO A 161 1.02 -3.60 -15.51
CA PRO A 161 0.50 -2.92 -16.68
C PRO A 161 -0.99 -3.22 -16.87
N SER A 162 -1.73 -2.26 -17.43
CA SER A 162 -3.14 -2.40 -17.78
C SER A 162 -3.48 -1.60 -19.03
N ILE A 163 -4.48 -2.08 -19.78
CA ILE A 163 -5.03 -1.39 -20.94
C ILE A 163 -6.54 -1.38 -20.81
N SER A 164 -7.16 -0.23 -21.09
CA SER A 164 -8.61 -0.10 -21.16
C SER A 164 -9.03 0.60 -22.45
N VAL A 165 -10.19 0.22 -22.98
CA VAL A 165 -10.81 0.83 -24.16
C VAL A 165 -12.24 1.19 -23.80
N LYS A 166 -12.63 2.44 -24.10
CA LYS A 166 -13.95 2.99 -23.84
C LYS A 166 -14.53 3.53 -25.15
N GLY A 167 -15.71 3.10 -25.52
CA GLY A 167 -16.51 3.71 -26.60
C GLY A 167 -17.24 4.96 -26.07
N ILE A 168 -17.31 5.99 -26.91
CA ILE A 168 -18.06 7.24 -26.67
C ILE A 168 -19.04 7.38 -27.83
N PHE A 169 -20.34 7.46 -27.50
CA PHE A 169 -21.44 7.57 -28.44
C PHE A 169 -22.15 8.90 -28.29
#